data_385621518f8eadc803355fb658b596d6
#
_entry.id   385621518f8eadc803355fb658b596d6
#
_cell.length_a   1.000
_cell.length_b   1.000
_cell.length_c   1.000
_cell.angle_alpha   90.00
_cell.angle_beta   90.00
_cell.angle_gamma   90.00
#
_symmetry.space_group_name_H-M   'P 1'
#
loop_
_entity.id
_entity.type
_entity.pdbx_description
1 polymer ?
#
loop_
_entity_poly.entity_id
_entity_poly.type
_entity_poly.pdbx_seq_one_letter_code
_entity_poly.pdbx_strand_id
1 'polypeptide(L)'
;MAYLQSRRNKEGQVVSYSIRVYKGRDPRTGKQLTPYTMTWRVPEGWSEKRARKEAEKQAAVFEKQCREGYLADGRQTFAQYAAYVLELKERTGLKHLTLIHYRQSLKRVLPFLGHLKLGEIRPQHLNYVYQQLSLPEAREDNEMAEARQALWQVAEARGIKNYVNAKEGGRVSLERLRKGGLVKPATARRIAQALELPYSLLFATHREERCLSSRTIMNCHLVISIVLGQAEKEMRIPLNPAHRASPPKREASDPNYFQMEEVAKILKALEAEPIKWRAAVHLLLVSGCRRGELLGLKWDHVNWESGQIHIDCTLLYAGDRGVYEGTPKTRDSVRTIKLPEETMALLEEYRQWQEAQRQELGEKWEESPYVFPGERGGRMNPSQLGNWLVRFQKRHGLPHLNPHAFRHTMTSTLFFHGVDSVSISHRLGHSSVSTTTSIYCHVMQQAESRISDCMADVLLTTRESAQEDAGEAPKEPEEKP
;
A
#
# COMPACT_ATOMS: atom_id res chain seq x y z
N MET A 1 -43.25 -9.52 20.55
CA MET A 1 -43.44 -10.95 20.83
C MET A 1 -43.27 -11.77 19.56
N ALA A 2 -42.59 -12.89 19.68
CA ALA A 2 -42.47 -13.86 18.58
C ALA A 2 -43.82 -14.52 18.33
N TYR A 3 -44.23 -14.61 17.08
CA TYR A 3 -45.46 -15.32 16.67
C TYR A 3 -45.09 -16.74 16.26
N LEU A 4 -45.81 -17.71 16.83
CA LEU A 4 -45.63 -19.16 16.58
C LEU A 4 -46.77 -19.68 15.72
N GLN A 5 -46.44 -20.39 14.62
CA GLN A 5 -47.40 -21.06 13.76
C GLN A 5 -46.95 -22.50 13.56
N SER A 6 -47.83 -23.47 13.98
CA SER A 6 -47.58 -24.92 13.76
C SER A 6 -47.83 -25.29 12.29
N ARG A 7 -47.02 -26.20 11.75
CA ARG A 7 -47.25 -26.87 10.47
C ARG A 7 -47.50 -28.36 10.72
N ARG A 8 -48.57 -28.87 10.13
CA ARG A 8 -49.00 -30.27 10.30
C ARG A 8 -48.75 -31.04 8.99
N ASN A 9 -48.47 -32.32 9.11
CA ASN A 9 -48.45 -33.27 7.98
C ASN A 9 -49.86 -33.67 7.56
N LYS A 10 -49.98 -34.53 6.55
CA LYS A 10 -51.27 -35.03 6.05
C LYS A 10 -52.05 -35.88 7.09
N GLU A 11 -51.36 -36.38 8.09
CA GLU A 11 -51.91 -37.20 9.19
C GLU A 11 -52.30 -36.34 10.41
N GLY A 12 -52.23 -34.99 10.30
CA GLY A 12 -52.63 -34.09 11.37
C GLY A 12 -51.56 -33.85 12.45
N GLN A 13 -50.41 -34.50 12.38
CA GLN A 13 -49.33 -34.35 13.37
C GLN A 13 -48.51 -33.11 13.11
N VAL A 14 -48.10 -32.42 14.18
CA VAL A 14 -47.24 -31.21 14.08
C VAL A 14 -45.82 -31.63 13.78
N VAL A 15 -45.32 -31.23 12.60
CA VAL A 15 -43.95 -31.55 12.13
C VAL A 15 -42.96 -30.42 12.31
N SER A 16 -43.44 -29.17 12.39
CA SER A 16 -42.60 -28.03 12.64
C SER A 16 -43.38 -26.82 13.13
N TYR A 17 -42.65 -25.89 13.75
CA TYR A 17 -43.13 -24.55 14.11
C TYR A 17 -42.42 -23.49 13.30
N SER A 18 -43.18 -22.56 12.68
CA SER A 18 -42.67 -21.34 12.08
C SER A 18 -42.75 -20.23 13.12
N ILE A 19 -41.60 -19.68 13.47
CA ILE A 19 -41.42 -18.63 14.46
C ILE A 19 -41.15 -17.30 13.70
N ARG A 20 -41.96 -16.25 13.94
CA ARG A 20 -41.84 -14.96 13.27
C ARG A 20 -41.69 -13.84 14.29
N VAL A 21 -40.72 -12.97 14.07
CA VAL A 21 -40.50 -11.74 14.85
C VAL A 21 -40.60 -10.54 13.93
N TYR A 22 -41.52 -9.64 14.17
CA TYR A 22 -41.78 -8.49 13.32
C TYR A 22 -40.75 -7.38 13.58
N LYS A 23 -40.24 -6.76 12.48
CA LYS A 23 -39.25 -5.68 12.49
C LYS A 23 -39.82 -4.26 12.60
N GLY A 24 -41.14 -4.13 12.65
CA GLY A 24 -41.82 -2.83 12.57
C GLY A 24 -42.02 -2.37 11.12
N ARG A 25 -42.10 -1.05 10.93
CA ARG A 25 -42.29 -0.41 9.62
C ARG A 25 -41.07 0.39 9.22
N ASP A 26 -40.83 0.50 7.92
CA ASP A 26 -39.82 1.38 7.36
C ASP A 26 -40.17 2.85 7.64
N PRO A 27 -39.32 3.63 8.34
CA PRO A 27 -39.62 4.99 8.72
C PRO A 27 -39.76 5.95 7.51
N ARG A 28 -39.25 5.59 6.34
CA ARG A 28 -39.35 6.42 5.13
C ARG A 28 -40.56 6.09 4.28
N THR A 29 -40.95 4.83 4.20
CA THR A 29 -42.00 4.37 3.30
C THR A 29 -43.27 3.96 4.01
N GLY A 30 -43.29 3.84 5.35
CA GLY A 30 -44.40 3.36 6.18
C GLY A 30 -44.73 1.87 5.96
N LYS A 31 -44.10 1.19 5.01
CA LYS A 31 -44.37 -0.22 4.68
C LYS A 31 -43.83 -1.16 5.78
N GLN A 32 -44.57 -2.21 6.03
CA GLN A 32 -44.16 -3.23 7.00
C GLN A 32 -42.89 -3.95 6.51
N LEU A 33 -41.86 -4.00 7.35
CA LEU A 33 -40.65 -4.72 7.04
C LEU A 33 -40.88 -6.24 7.11
N THR A 34 -40.20 -7.01 6.24
CA THR A 34 -40.25 -8.46 6.24
C THR A 34 -39.83 -9.02 7.60
N PRO A 35 -40.66 -9.84 8.29
CA PRO A 35 -40.33 -10.33 9.60
C PRO A 35 -39.13 -11.31 9.58
N TYR A 36 -38.40 -11.39 10.67
CA TYR A 36 -37.48 -12.48 10.88
C TYR A 36 -38.26 -13.78 11.00
N THR A 37 -37.83 -14.86 10.33
CA THR A 37 -38.53 -16.13 10.33
C THR A 37 -37.55 -17.27 10.58
N MET A 38 -37.84 -18.13 11.56
CA MET A 38 -37.10 -19.34 11.85
C MET A 38 -38.08 -20.51 11.79
N THR A 39 -37.66 -21.64 11.23
CA THR A 39 -38.42 -22.89 11.27
C THR A 39 -37.72 -23.89 12.19
N TRP A 40 -38.41 -24.29 13.26
CA TRP A 40 -37.95 -25.32 14.16
C TRP A 40 -38.69 -26.62 13.85
N ARG A 41 -37.96 -27.70 13.55
CA ARG A 41 -38.54 -29.03 13.26
C ARG A 41 -38.74 -29.82 14.56
N VAL A 42 -39.89 -30.46 14.70
CA VAL A 42 -40.19 -31.31 15.84
C VAL A 42 -39.40 -32.62 15.68
N PRO A 43 -38.60 -33.05 16.68
CA PRO A 43 -37.96 -34.36 16.65
C PRO A 43 -38.99 -35.48 16.69
N GLU A 44 -38.68 -36.59 16.03
CA GLU A 44 -39.53 -37.77 16.02
C GLU A 44 -39.80 -38.31 17.44
N GLY A 45 -41.02 -38.77 17.71
CA GLY A 45 -41.40 -39.35 19.00
C GLY A 45 -41.76 -38.30 20.07
N TRP A 46 -41.81 -37.02 19.78
CA TRP A 46 -42.21 -36.02 20.77
C TRP A 46 -43.73 -35.80 20.78
N SER A 47 -44.31 -35.69 22.00
CA SER A 47 -45.67 -35.26 22.13
C SER A 47 -45.87 -33.80 21.74
N GLU A 48 -47.05 -33.45 21.22
CA GLU A 48 -47.36 -32.08 20.79
C GLU A 48 -47.18 -31.07 21.93
N LYS A 49 -47.52 -31.41 23.16
CA LYS A 49 -47.33 -30.58 24.36
C LYS A 49 -45.86 -30.30 24.64
N ARG A 50 -44.99 -31.31 24.52
CA ARG A 50 -43.54 -31.17 24.69
C ARG A 50 -42.92 -30.32 23.57
N ALA A 51 -43.32 -30.60 22.33
CA ALA A 51 -42.86 -29.87 21.15
C ALA A 51 -43.23 -28.39 21.22
N ARG A 52 -44.44 -28.06 21.64
CA ARG A 52 -44.91 -26.67 21.81
C ARG A 52 -44.11 -25.92 22.87
N LYS A 53 -43.90 -26.53 24.05
CA LYS A 53 -43.12 -25.92 25.14
C LYS A 53 -41.67 -25.64 24.71
N GLU A 54 -41.07 -26.52 23.93
CA GLU A 54 -39.72 -26.27 23.42
C GLU A 54 -39.71 -25.22 22.30
N ALA A 55 -40.72 -25.24 21.41
CA ALA A 55 -40.86 -24.18 20.39
C ALA A 55 -41.04 -22.78 21.02
N GLU A 56 -41.76 -22.67 22.16
CA GLU A 56 -41.89 -21.42 22.91
C GLU A 56 -40.56 -20.96 23.50
N LYS A 57 -39.71 -21.86 24.01
CA LYS A 57 -38.34 -21.54 24.45
C LYS A 57 -37.47 -21.07 23.29
N GLN A 58 -37.50 -21.78 22.17
CA GLN A 58 -36.78 -21.41 20.96
C GLN A 58 -37.26 -20.07 20.42
N ALA A 59 -38.56 -19.77 20.53
CA ALA A 59 -39.11 -18.46 20.14
C ALA A 59 -38.62 -17.33 21.04
N ALA A 60 -38.52 -17.56 22.35
CA ALA A 60 -37.99 -16.56 23.28
C ALA A 60 -36.49 -16.27 23.02
N VAL A 61 -35.69 -17.31 22.78
CA VAL A 61 -34.28 -17.19 22.40
C VAL A 61 -34.15 -16.43 21.06
N PHE A 62 -34.96 -16.80 20.08
CA PHE A 62 -34.97 -16.17 18.76
C PHE A 62 -35.42 -14.70 18.83
N GLU A 63 -36.43 -14.36 19.64
CA GLU A 63 -36.89 -13.01 19.87
C GLU A 63 -35.79 -12.15 20.53
N LYS A 64 -35.11 -12.72 21.54
CA LYS A 64 -33.95 -12.06 22.18
C LYS A 64 -32.83 -11.78 21.16
N GLN A 65 -32.48 -12.76 20.33
CA GLN A 65 -31.51 -12.60 19.26
C GLN A 65 -31.93 -11.54 18.23
N CYS A 66 -33.21 -11.47 17.88
CA CYS A 66 -33.76 -10.43 17.00
C CYS A 66 -33.67 -9.03 17.62
N ARG A 67 -33.98 -8.88 18.90
CA ARG A 67 -33.94 -7.58 19.62
C ARG A 67 -32.51 -7.10 19.86
N GLU A 68 -31.61 -8.03 20.16
CA GLU A 68 -30.18 -7.75 20.36
C GLU A 68 -29.42 -7.55 19.03
N GLY A 69 -30.13 -7.57 17.88
CA GLY A 69 -29.54 -7.34 16.57
C GLY A 69 -28.68 -8.49 16.02
N TYR A 70 -28.66 -9.64 16.70
CA TYR A 70 -27.89 -10.82 16.27
C TYR A 70 -28.47 -11.53 15.03
N LEU A 71 -29.66 -11.19 14.60
CA LEU A 71 -30.27 -11.69 13.37
C LEU A 71 -30.31 -10.58 12.32
N ALA A 72 -29.19 -10.39 11.71
CA ALA A 72 -29.11 -9.69 10.43
C ALA A 72 -29.99 -10.43 9.40
N ASP A 73 -30.48 -9.68 8.41
CA ASP A 73 -31.13 -10.26 7.26
C ASP A 73 -30.20 -11.31 6.65
N GLY A 74 -30.40 -12.58 7.03
CA GLY A 74 -29.50 -13.71 6.74
C GLY A 74 -29.38 -14.04 5.25
N ARG A 75 -29.83 -13.12 4.38
CA ARG A 75 -29.79 -13.22 2.92
C ARG A 75 -28.65 -12.46 2.28
N GLN A 76 -28.08 -11.47 2.97
CA GLN A 76 -27.05 -10.62 2.38
C GLN A 76 -25.73 -11.38 2.24
N THR A 77 -25.22 -11.42 1.00
CA THR A 77 -23.94 -12.07 0.68
C THR A 77 -22.76 -11.16 1.04
N PHE A 78 -21.58 -11.78 1.18
CA PHE A 78 -20.34 -11.02 1.39
C PHE A 78 -20.08 -10.00 0.26
N ALA A 79 -20.33 -10.36 -1.00
CA ALA A 79 -20.16 -9.46 -2.14
C ALA A 79 -21.03 -8.20 -2.03
N GLN A 80 -22.32 -8.36 -1.71
CA GLN A 80 -23.25 -7.26 -1.55
C GLN A 80 -22.87 -6.36 -0.37
N TYR A 81 -22.46 -6.95 0.74
CA TYR A 81 -22.05 -6.19 1.91
C TYR A 81 -20.71 -5.49 1.71
N ALA A 82 -19.75 -6.13 1.04
CA ALA A 82 -18.47 -5.49 0.69
C ALA A 82 -18.65 -4.25 -0.19
N ALA A 83 -19.58 -4.30 -1.16
CA ALA A 83 -19.92 -3.13 -1.98
C ALA A 83 -20.45 -1.97 -1.12
N TYR A 84 -21.41 -2.27 -0.22
CA TYR A 84 -21.93 -1.29 0.73
C TYR A 84 -20.83 -0.69 1.61
N VAL A 85 -19.91 -1.52 2.16
CA VAL A 85 -18.81 -1.02 2.99
C VAL A 85 -17.87 -0.11 2.21
N LEU A 86 -17.58 -0.42 0.95
CA LEU A 86 -16.76 0.46 0.10
C LEU A 86 -17.43 1.83 -0.10
N GLU A 87 -18.73 1.87 -0.40
CA GLU A 87 -19.47 3.12 -0.53
C GLU A 87 -19.47 3.91 0.80
N LEU A 88 -19.69 3.22 1.93
CA LEU A 88 -19.63 3.83 3.25
C LEU A 88 -18.25 4.46 3.51
N LYS A 89 -17.18 3.74 3.20
CA LYS A 89 -15.79 4.23 3.35
C LYS A 89 -15.49 5.42 2.43
N GLU A 90 -16.01 5.42 1.23
CA GLU A 90 -15.90 6.54 0.29
C GLU A 90 -16.59 7.80 0.83
N ARG A 91 -17.83 7.67 1.31
CA ARG A 91 -18.59 8.77 1.95
C ARG A 91 -17.93 9.29 3.24
N THR A 92 -17.25 8.44 3.98
CA THR A 92 -16.51 8.83 5.20
C THR A 92 -15.10 9.37 4.92
N GLY A 93 -14.75 9.66 3.66
CA GLY A 93 -13.52 10.35 3.29
C GLY A 93 -12.28 9.46 3.18
N LEU A 94 -12.44 8.15 2.99
CA LEU A 94 -11.28 7.29 2.73
C LEU A 94 -10.59 7.72 1.44
N LYS A 95 -9.25 7.82 1.47
CA LYS A 95 -8.46 8.26 0.31
C LYS A 95 -8.68 7.37 -0.90
N HIS A 96 -8.81 7.99 -2.07
CA HIS A 96 -9.13 7.34 -3.35
C HIS A 96 -8.22 6.14 -3.69
N LEU A 97 -6.90 6.29 -3.55
CA LEU A 97 -5.97 5.18 -3.78
C LEU A 97 -6.19 3.99 -2.82
N THR A 98 -6.60 4.26 -1.58
CA THR A 98 -6.92 3.19 -0.63
C THR A 98 -8.17 2.43 -1.07
N LEU A 99 -9.19 3.13 -1.58
CA LEU A 99 -10.38 2.48 -2.17
C LEU A 99 -10.02 1.62 -3.38
N ILE A 100 -9.15 2.11 -4.27
CA ILE A 100 -8.66 1.30 -5.41
C ILE A 100 -7.98 0.02 -4.91
N HIS A 101 -7.10 0.11 -3.90
CA HIS A 101 -6.46 -1.07 -3.32
C HIS A 101 -7.45 -2.03 -2.66
N TYR A 102 -8.49 -1.52 -2.00
CA TYR A 102 -9.55 -2.37 -1.43
C TYR A 102 -10.33 -3.08 -2.54
N ARG A 103 -10.72 -2.37 -3.60
CA ARG A 103 -11.38 -2.97 -4.79
C ARG A 103 -10.53 -4.06 -5.44
N GLN A 104 -9.22 -3.82 -5.58
CA GLN A 104 -8.28 -4.82 -6.13
C GLN A 104 -8.14 -6.06 -5.24
N SER A 105 -8.08 -5.88 -3.91
CA SER A 105 -8.03 -6.98 -2.96
C SER A 105 -9.34 -7.78 -2.98
N LEU A 106 -10.50 -7.10 -2.98
CA LEU A 106 -11.80 -7.73 -3.06
C LEU A 106 -11.98 -8.51 -4.38
N LYS A 107 -11.51 -7.99 -5.52
CA LYS A 107 -11.55 -8.70 -6.79
C LYS A 107 -10.94 -10.10 -6.70
N ARG A 108 -9.85 -10.27 -5.93
CA ARG A 108 -9.20 -11.56 -5.69
C ARG A 108 -9.97 -12.46 -4.72
N VAL A 109 -10.68 -11.88 -3.77
CA VAL A 109 -11.38 -12.59 -2.69
C VAL A 109 -12.79 -13.00 -3.07
N LEU A 110 -13.51 -12.16 -3.82
CA LEU A 110 -14.92 -12.37 -4.16
C LEU A 110 -15.24 -13.68 -4.88
N PRO A 111 -14.39 -14.26 -5.76
CA PRO A 111 -14.65 -15.56 -6.36
C PRO A 111 -14.84 -16.67 -5.32
N PHE A 112 -14.21 -16.57 -4.16
CA PHE A 112 -14.23 -17.59 -3.12
C PHE A 112 -15.23 -17.29 -1.99
N LEU A 113 -15.41 -16.02 -1.61
CA LEU A 113 -16.25 -15.61 -0.48
C LEU A 113 -17.53 -14.90 -0.90
N GLY A 114 -17.58 -14.34 -2.10
CA GLY A 114 -18.61 -13.40 -2.51
C GLY A 114 -20.03 -13.96 -2.43
N HIS A 115 -20.22 -15.24 -2.70
CA HIS A 115 -21.50 -15.94 -2.71
C HIS A 115 -21.99 -16.35 -1.31
N LEU A 116 -21.08 -16.42 -0.32
CA LEU A 116 -21.43 -16.82 1.04
C LEU A 116 -22.22 -15.71 1.74
N LYS A 117 -23.22 -16.11 2.52
CA LYS A 117 -23.92 -15.18 3.40
C LYS A 117 -23.03 -14.77 4.58
N LEU A 118 -23.15 -13.53 5.05
CA LEU A 118 -22.31 -13.00 6.13
C LEU A 118 -22.29 -13.91 7.37
N GLY A 119 -23.45 -14.41 7.79
CA GLY A 119 -23.58 -15.29 8.97
C GLY A 119 -23.01 -16.71 8.77
N GLU A 120 -22.73 -17.13 7.55
CA GLU A 120 -22.19 -18.44 7.20
C GLU A 120 -20.66 -18.45 7.13
N ILE A 121 -20.02 -17.27 7.07
CA ILE A 121 -18.57 -17.15 6.97
C ILE A 121 -17.92 -17.62 8.28
N ARG A 122 -16.99 -18.56 8.17
CA ARG A 122 -16.21 -19.13 9.26
C ARG A 122 -14.71 -18.95 9.00
N PRO A 123 -13.83 -19.01 10.03
CA PRO A 123 -12.38 -18.90 9.86
C PRO A 123 -11.80 -19.89 8.83
N GLN A 124 -12.36 -21.11 8.74
CA GLN A 124 -11.95 -22.10 7.75
C GLN A 124 -12.16 -21.67 6.30
N HIS A 125 -13.23 -20.91 6.00
CA HIS A 125 -13.45 -20.37 4.66
C HIS A 125 -12.37 -19.33 4.30
N LEU A 126 -11.94 -18.53 5.28
CA LEU A 126 -10.86 -17.54 5.09
C LEU A 126 -9.52 -18.23 4.89
N ASN A 127 -9.21 -19.26 5.67
CA ASN A 127 -7.99 -20.06 5.50
C ASN A 127 -7.94 -20.73 4.13
N TYR A 128 -9.08 -21.25 3.64
CA TYR A 128 -9.20 -21.77 2.28
C TYR A 128 -8.88 -20.69 1.22
N VAL A 129 -9.42 -19.47 1.39
CA VAL A 129 -9.09 -18.35 0.48
C VAL A 129 -7.58 -18.07 0.46
N TYR A 130 -6.92 -18.03 1.63
CA TYR A 130 -5.47 -17.79 1.67
C TYR A 130 -4.69 -18.91 0.98
N GLN A 131 -5.10 -20.15 1.14
CA GLN A 131 -4.52 -21.28 0.42
C GLN A 131 -4.67 -21.11 -1.10
N GLN A 132 -5.88 -20.81 -1.58
CA GLN A 132 -6.12 -20.58 -3.01
C GLN A 132 -5.32 -19.39 -3.55
N LEU A 133 -5.22 -18.30 -2.79
CA LEU A 133 -4.40 -17.14 -3.17
C LEU A 133 -2.90 -17.43 -3.18
N SER A 134 -2.43 -18.47 -2.49
CA SER A 134 -1.03 -18.89 -2.49
C SER A 134 -0.65 -19.73 -3.71
N LEU A 135 -1.64 -20.15 -4.52
CA LEU A 135 -1.39 -20.93 -5.72
C LEU A 135 -1.02 -20.03 -6.92
N PRO A 136 -0.22 -20.52 -7.87
CA PRO A 136 0.14 -19.75 -9.07
C PRO A 136 -1.06 -19.27 -9.89
N GLU A 137 -2.16 -20.02 -9.87
CA GLU A 137 -3.41 -19.72 -10.59
C GLU A 137 -4.07 -18.42 -10.13
N ALA A 138 -3.86 -18.04 -8.87
CA ALA A 138 -4.41 -16.79 -8.30
C ALA A 138 -3.78 -15.53 -8.90
N ARG A 139 -2.73 -15.66 -9.70
CA ARG A 139 -1.99 -14.57 -10.28
C ARG A 139 -2.37 -14.37 -11.74
N GLU A 140 -3.13 -13.31 -12.03
CA GLU A 140 -3.60 -12.96 -13.40
C GLU A 140 -2.46 -12.64 -14.39
N ASP A 141 -1.25 -12.30 -13.92
CA ASP A 141 -0.11 -11.91 -14.75
C ASP A 141 0.94 -13.00 -14.92
N ASN A 142 0.60 -14.25 -14.60
CA ASN A 142 1.45 -15.41 -14.84
C ASN A 142 1.48 -15.83 -16.31
N GLU A 143 0.44 -15.48 -17.09
CA GLU A 143 0.48 -15.68 -18.52
C GLU A 143 1.23 -14.54 -19.18
N MET A 144 2.25 -14.91 -19.95
CA MET A 144 3.06 -13.99 -20.74
C MET A 144 3.08 -14.48 -22.18
N ALA A 145 3.27 -13.55 -23.10
CA ALA A 145 3.37 -13.84 -24.53
C ALA A 145 4.83 -13.70 -24.98
N GLU A 146 5.33 -14.72 -25.60
CA GLU A 146 6.63 -14.79 -26.27
C GLU A 146 6.44 -14.61 -27.78
N ALA A 147 7.29 -13.80 -28.41
CA ALA A 147 7.23 -13.60 -29.86
C ALA A 147 7.75 -14.85 -30.59
N ARG A 148 6.96 -15.36 -31.52
CA ARG A 148 7.38 -16.38 -32.47
C ARG A 148 8.15 -15.75 -33.62
N GLN A 149 8.93 -16.55 -34.34
CA GLN A 149 9.69 -16.11 -35.52
C GLN A 149 8.81 -15.47 -36.58
N ALA A 150 7.59 -15.95 -36.73
CA ALA A 150 6.59 -15.39 -37.65
C ALA A 150 6.30 -13.90 -37.44
N LEU A 151 6.34 -13.40 -36.18
CA LEU A 151 6.20 -11.98 -35.89
C LEU A 151 7.30 -11.15 -36.57
N TRP A 152 8.53 -11.64 -36.56
CA TRP A 152 9.67 -10.94 -37.10
C TRP A 152 9.68 -10.96 -38.62
N GLN A 153 9.28 -12.07 -39.23
CA GLN A 153 9.09 -12.19 -40.69
C GLN A 153 8.03 -11.22 -41.19
N VAL A 154 6.89 -11.12 -40.50
CA VAL A 154 5.83 -10.19 -40.83
C VAL A 154 6.28 -8.73 -40.64
N ALA A 155 6.99 -8.45 -39.52
CA ALA A 155 7.49 -7.10 -39.23
C ALA A 155 8.49 -6.65 -40.31
N GLU A 156 9.37 -7.53 -40.78
CA GLU A 156 10.32 -7.27 -41.87
C GLU A 156 9.61 -7.03 -43.22
N ALA A 157 8.72 -7.93 -43.59
CA ALA A 157 7.94 -7.82 -44.83
C ALA A 157 7.11 -6.53 -44.92
N ARG A 158 6.65 -5.99 -43.76
CA ARG A 158 5.87 -4.75 -43.68
C ARG A 158 6.72 -3.51 -43.33
N GLY A 159 8.04 -3.62 -43.27
CA GLY A 159 8.95 -2.53 -42.95
C GLY A 159 8.77 -1.98 -41.51
N ILE A 160 8.25 -2.78 -40.57
CA ILE A 160 7.98 -2.38 -39.19
C ILE A 160 9.26 -2.52 -38.35
N LYS A 161 9.86 -1.38 -38.00
CA LYS A 161 11.10 -1.37 -37.21
C LYS A 161 10.85 -1.50 -35.70
N ASN A 162 10.13 -0.57 -35.08
CA ASN A 162 10.07 -0.44 -33.62
C ASN A 162 8.67 -0.41 -33.03
N TYR A 163 7.65 -0.06 -33.80
CA TYR A 163 6.30 0.18 -33.31
C TYR A 163 5.24 -0.37 -34.29
N VAL A 164 4.18 -0.93 -33.69
CA VAL A 164 2.95 -1.28 -34.41
C VAL A 164 1.86 -0.29 -34.03
N ASN A 165 1.13 0.25 -34.98
CA ASN A 165 0.01 1.16 -34.75
C ASN A 165 -1.25 0.33 -34.45
N ALA A 166 -1.67 0.27 -33.21
CA ALA A 166 -2.91 -0.40 -32.81
C ALA A 166 -4.11 0.54 -33.01
N LYS A 167 -5.23 0.00 -33.50
CA LYS A 167 -6.49 0.75 -33.70
C LYS A 167 -6.99 1.38 -32.41
N GLU A 168 -6.80 0.67 -31.27
CA GLU A 168 -7.10 1.15 -29.95
C GLU A 168 -5.81 1.26 -29.11
N GLY A 169 -5.62 2.40 -28.44
CA GLY A 169 -4.51 2.61 -27.50
C GLY A 169 -3.15 2.98 -28.12
N GLY A 170 -3.10 3.42 -29.38
CA GLY A 170 -1.92 4.03 -30.00
C GLY A 170 -0.78 3.06 -30.32
N ARG A 171 0.44 3.57 -30.40
CA ARG A 171 1.64 2.80 -30.78
C ARG A 171 2.04 1.77 -29.72
N VAL A 172 2.32 0.55 -30.16
CA VAL A 172 2.84 -0.54 -29.31
C VAL A 172 4.29 -0.82 -29.69
N SER A 173 5.21 -0.71 -28.72
CA SER A 173 6.64 -0.95 -28.96
C SER A 173 6.95 -2.45 -29.05
N LEU A 174 7.77 -2.82 -30.03
CA LEU A 174 8.31 -4.17 -30.22
C LEU A 174 9.68 -4.34 -29.57
N GLU A 175 10.27 -3.29 -29.01
CA GLU A 175 11.64 -3.29 -28.49
C GLU A 175 11.89 -4.37 -27.42
N ARG A 176 10.94 -4.53 -26.50
CA ARG A 176 11.05 -5.56 -25.44
C ARG A 176 11.07 -6.97 -26.03
N LEU A 177 10.21 -7.23 -27.02
CA LEU A 177 10.13 -8.52 -27.70
C LEU A 177 11.41 -8.79 -28.53
N ARG A 178 11.99 -7.78 -29.19
CA ARG A 178 13.26 -7.90 -29.92
C ARG A 178 14.43 -8.28 -29.02
N LYS A 179 14.40 -7.86 -27.76
CA LYS A 179 15.40 -8.22 -26.74
C LYS A 179 15.09 -9.58 -26.08
N GLY A 180 14.21 -10.40 -26.65
CA GLY A 180 13.81 -11.69 -26.08
C GLY A 180 12.94 -11.59 -24.83
N GLY A 181 12.38 -10.40 -24.55
CA GLY A 181 11.52 -10.21 -23.39
C GLY A 181 10.07 -10.61 -23.65
N LEU A 182 9.39 -11.11 -22.63
CA LEU A 182 7.98 -11.46 -22.64
C LEU A 182 7.10 -10.22 -22.48
N VAL A 183 5.91 -10.20 -23.09
CA VAL A 183 4.89 -9.16 -22.92
C VAL A 183 3.60 -9.75 -22.37
N LYS A 184 2.74 -8.90 -21.80
CA LYS A 184 1.40 -9.35 -21.34
C LYS A 184 0.54 -9.81 -22.52
N PRO A 185 -0.33 -10.82 -22.34
CA PRO A 185 -1.22 -11.29 -23.42
C PRO A 185 -2.06 -10.17 -24.04
N ALA A 186 -2.51 -9.20 -23.24
CA ALA A 186 -3.25 -8.04 -23.75
C ALA A 186 -2.41 -7.21 -24.74
N THR A 187 -1.13 -6.99 -24.46
CA THR A 187 -0.20 -6.30 -25.38
C THR A 187 0.01 -7.10 -26.67
N ALA A 188 0.22 -8.41 -26.54
CA ALA A 188 0.40 -9.30 -27.68
C ALA A 188 -0.87 -9.37 -28.56
N ARG A 189 -2.07 -9.41 -27.95
CA ARG A 189 -3.35 -9.34 -28.69
C ARG A 189 -3.48 -8.03 -29.47
N ARG A 190 -3.11 -6.89 -28.88
CA ARG A 190 -3.10 -5.59 -29.57
C ARG A 190 -2.15 -5.58 -30.78
N ILE A 191 -0.97 -6.20 -30.63
CA ILE A 191 -0.04 -6.36 -31.77
C ILE A 191 -0.66 -7.25 -32.86
N ALA A 192 -1.22 -8.40 -32.48
CA ALA A 192 -1.85 -9.33 -33.40
C ALA A 192 -3.03 -8.67 -34.16
N GLN A 193 -3.88 -7.93 -33.46
CA GLN A 193 -4.98 -7.16 -34.05
C GLN A 193 -4.49 -6.07 -35.02
N ALA A 194 -3.43 -5.36 -34.64
CA ALA A 194 -2.85 -4.31 -35.49
C ALA A 194 -2.17 -4.87 -36.73
N LEU A 195 -1.70 -6.09 -36.67
CA LEU A 195 -1.14 -6.82 -37.82
C LEU A 195 -2.22 -7.61 -38.59
N GLU A 196 -3.46 -7.64 -38.08
CA GLU A 196 -4.59 -8.41 -38.67
C GLU A 196 -4.26 -9.89 -38.87
N LEU A 197 -3.53 -10.47 -37.91
CA LEU A 197 -3.09 -11.87 -37.94
C LEU A 197 -3.49 -12.61 -36.65
N PRO A 198 -3.67 -13.94 -36.70
CA PRO A 198 -4.02 -14.74 -35.54
C PRO A 198 -2.94 -14.64 -34.43
N TYR A 199 -3.38 -14.50 -33.19
CA TYR A 199 -2.49 -14.48 -32.00
C TYR A 199 -1.55 -15.69 -31.98
N SER A 200 -2.11 -16.88 -32.21
CA SER A 200 -1.36 -18.15 -32.15
C SER A 200 -0.25 -18.26 -33.20
N LEU A 201 -0.36 -17.53 -34.30
CA LEU A 201 0.70 -17.45 -35.33
C LEU A 201 1.88 -16.64 -34.85
N LEU A 202 1.60 -15.50 -34.17
CA LEU A 202 2.63 -14.50 -33.81
C LEU A 202 3.22 -14.71 -32.44
N PHE A 203 2.49 -15.35 -31.49
CA PHE A 203 2.87 -15.49 -30.11
C PHE A 203 2.68 -16.92 -29.58
N ALA A 204 3.61 -17.33 -28.72
CA ALA A 204 3.45 -18.47 -27.83
C ALA A 204 3.04 -17.96 -26.45
N THR A 205 2.14 -18.70 -25.78
CA THR A 205 1.80 -18.41 -24.38
C THR A 205 2.80 -19.11 -23.50
N HIS A 206 3.45 -18.32 -22.65
CA HIS A 206 4.37 -18.79 -21.61
C HIS A 206 3.70 -18.56 -20.25
N ARG A 207 3.60 -19.60 -19.43
CA ARG A 207 3.04 -19.52 -18.09
C ARG A 207 4.16 -19.59 -17.06
N GLU A 208 4.31 -18.54 -16.28
CA GLU A 208 5.21 -18.51 -15.13
C GLU A 208 4.46 -19.00 -13.88
N GLU A 209 5.12 -19.86 -13.09
CA GLU A 209 4.54 -20.37 -11.83
C GLU A 209 4.90 -19.45 -10.64
N ARG A 210 4.59 -18.17 -10.75
CA ARG A 210 4.80 -17.22 -9.66
C ARG A 210 3.57 -17.12 -8.77
N CYS A 211 3.74 -17.30 -7.45
CA CYS A 211 2.69 -17.12 -6.46
C CYS A 211 2.52 -15.65 -6.05
N LEU A 212 1.39 -15.33 -5.45
CA LEU A 212 1.22 -14.04 -4.78
C LEU A 212 2.11 -13.97 -3.53
N SER A 213 2.72 -12.81 -3.28
CA SER A 213 3.50 -12.62 -2.06
C SER A 213 2.62 -12.68 -0.81
N SER A 214 3.19 -13.15 0.31
CA SER A 214 2.55 -13.15 1.63
C SER A 214 1.98 -11.78 2.00
N ARG A 215 2.65 -10.70 1.62
CA ARG A 215 2.18 -9.31 1.79
C ARG A 215 0.89 -9.03 1.01
N THR A 216 0.75 -9.54 -0.21
CA THR A 216 -0.47 -9.36 -1.02
C THR A 216 -1.65 -10.10 -0.39
N ILE A 217 -1.42 -11.33 0.09
CA ILE A 217 -2.44 -12.14 0.78
C ILE A 217 -2.85 -11.46 2.10
N MET A 218 -1.89 -10.93 2.87
CA MET A 218 -2.16 -10.13 4.07
C MET A 218 -3.00 -8.89 3.78
N ASN A 219 -2.79 -8.21 2.65
CA ASN A 219 -3.64 -7.09 2.25
C ASN A 219 -5.08 -7.54 1.94
N CYS A 220 -5.26 -8.72 1.34
CA CYS A 220 -6.59 -9.33 1.16
C CYS A 220 -7.24 -9.64 2.52
N HIS A 221 -6.49 -10.26 3.45
CA HIS A 221 -6.97 -10.51 4.82
C HIS A 221 -7.41 -9.21 5.52
N LEU A 222 -6.60 -8.15 5.43
CA LEU A 222 -6.93 -6.84 6.02
C LEU A 222 -8.28 -6.31 5.50
N VAL A 223 -8.51 -6.38 4.18
CA VAL A 223 -9.76 -5.92 3.58
C VAL A 223 -10.95 -6.78 3.99
N ILE A 224 -10.79 -8.12 4.04
CA ILE A 224 -11.81 -9.03 4.59
C ILE A 224 -12.14 -8.63 6.02
N SER A 225 -11.11 -8.44 6.86
CA SER A 225 -11.27 -8.06 8.27
C SER A 225 -11.97 -6.72 8.44
N ILE A 226 -11.70 -5.73 7.57
CA ILE A 226 -12.39 -4.43 7.57
C ILE A 226 -13.87 -4.58 7.22
N VAL A 227 -14.20 -5.38 6.21
CA VAL A 227 -15.60 -5.62 5.79
C VAL A 227 -16.36 -6.35 6.89
N LEU A 228 -15.80 -7.44 7.43
CA LEU A 228 -16.44 -8.23 8.47
C LEU A 228 -16.46 -7.49 9.82
N GLY A 229 -15.46 -6.67 10.12
CA GLY A 229 -15.46 -5.80 11.30
C GLY A 229 -16.53 -4.70 11.24
N GLN A 230 -16.85 -4.21 10.05
CA GLN A 230 -18.00 -3.31 9.87
C GLN A 230 -19.33 -4.07 10.10
N ALA A 231 -19.41 -5.33 9.62
CA ALA A 231 -20.57 -6.18 9.84
C ALA A 231 -20.80 -6.50 11.33
N GLU A 232 -19.72 -6.71 12.09
CA GLU A 232 -19.76 -6.88 13.53
C GLU A 232 -20.24 -5.61 14.25
N LYS A 233 -19.68 -4.43 13.89
CA LYS A 233 -20.11 -3.12 14.43
C LYS A 233 -21.59 -2.82 14.16
N GLU A 234 -22.09 -3.21 13.01
CA GLU A 234 -23.50 -3.05 12.63
C GLU A 234 -24.38 -4.21 13.12
N MET A 235 -23.84 -5.08 13.99
CA MET A 235 -24.53 -6.25 14.55
C MET A 235 -25.12 -7.19 13.48
N ARG A 236 -24.49 -7.24 12.28
CA ARG A 236 -24.85 -8.15 11.20
C ARG A 236 -24.31 -9.56 11.43
N ILE A 237 -23.21 -9.66 12.16
CA ILE A 237 -22.60 -10.91 12.64
C ILE A 237 -22.20 -10.72 14.10
N PRO A 238 -22.20 -11.77 14.92
CA PRO A 238 -21.87 -11.66 16.36
C PRO A 238 -20.38 -11.44 16.62
N LEU A 239 -19.52 -11.88 15.72
CA LEU A 239 -18.07 -11.81 15.84
C LEU A 239 -17.42 -11.82 14.46
N ASN A 240 -16.35 -11.05 14.29
CA ASN A 240 -15.55 -11.05 13.07
C ASN A 240 -14.70 -12.34 12.97
N PRO A 241 -15.01 -13.28 12.07
CA PRO A 241 -14.25 -14.53 11.94
C PRO A 241 -12.81 -14.33 11.44
N ALA A 242 -12.47 -13.18 10.87
CA ALA A 242 -11.11 -12.88 10.42
C ALA A 242 -10.11 -12.84 11.58
N HIS A 243 -10.54 -12.48 12.79
CA HIS A 243 -9.66 -12.46 13.97
C HIS A 243 -9.17 -13.86 14.39
N ARG A 244 -9.86 -14.91 13.95
CA ARG A 244 -9.52 -16.31 14.24
C ARG A 244 -8.98 -17.07 13.03
N ALA A 245 -8.85 -16.42 11.89
CA ALA A 245 -8.22 -16.97 10.70
C ALA A 245 -6.68 -16.86 10.78
N SER A 246 -5.99 -17.72 10.03
CA SER A 246 -4.53 -17.82 10.02
C SER A 246 -3.96 -17.39 8.66
N PRO A 247 -3.85 -16.10 8.37
CA PRO A 247 -3.20 -15.65 7.15
C PRO A 247 -1.69 -15.96 7.18
N PRO A 248 -1.00 -16.03 6.02
CA PRO A 248 0.43 -16.30 5.98
C PRO A 248 1.20 -15.22 6.74
N LYS A 249 2.26 -15.63 7.45
CA LYS A 249 3.14 -14.71 8.16
C LYS A 249 3.80 -13.76 7.16
N ARG A 250 3.90 -12.51 7.56
CA ARG A 250 4.66 -11.50 6.79
C ARG A 250 6.14 -11.81 6.93
N GLU A 251 6.80 -12.04 5.81
CA GLU A 251 8.26 -12.08 5.78
C GLU A 251 8.80 -10.69 6.08
N ALA A 252 9.70 -10.58 7.04
CA ALA A 252 10.45 -9.38 7.27
C ALA A 252 11.43 -9.20 6.10
N SER A 253 11.43 -8.06 5.47
CA SER A 253 12.46 -7.68 4.51
C SER A 253 13.29 -6.57 5.12
N ASP A 254 14.59 -6.71 5.06
CA ASP A 254 15.49 -5.66 5.47
C ASP A 254 15.25 -4.39 4.65
N PRO A 255 15.26 -3.22 5.27
CA PRO A 255 15.11 -1.97 4.54
C PRO A 255 16.29 -1.79 3.59
N ASN A 256 15.98 -1.48 2.33
CA ASN A 256 16.99 -1.14 1.35
C ASN A 256 17.53 0.26 1.65
N TYR A 257 18.82 0.36 2.00
CA TYR A 257 19.55 1.63 2.18
C TYR A 257 20.97 1.46 1.59
N PHE A 258 21.62 2.57 1.28
CA PHE A 258 22.94 2.59 0.65
C PHE A 258 24.03 2.83 1.70
N GLN A 259 25.13 2.13 1.56
CA GLN A 259 26.36 2.41 2.31
C GLN A 259 27.01 3.71 1.77
N MET A 260 27.88 4.35 2.55
CA MET A 260 28.46 5.64 2.16
C MET A 260 29.28 5.55 0.86
N GLU A 261 29.93 4.42 0.62
CA GLU A 261 30.69 4.15 -0.61
C GLU A 261 29.75 4.03 -1.83
N GLU A 262 28.54 3.50 -1.63
CA GLU A 262 27.52 3.42 -2.67
C GLU A 262 26.92 4.82 -2.94
N VAL A 263 26.69 5.62 -1.89
CA VAL A 263 26.26 7.02 -2.02
C VAL A 263 27.27 7.82 -2.82
N ALA A 264 28.56 7.69 -2.53
CA ALA A 264 29.63 8.36 -3.28
C ALA A 264 29.63 7.96 -4.77
N LYS A 265 29.44 6.65 -5.07
CA LYS A 265 29.31 6.16 -6.46
C LYS A 265 28.07 6.73 -7.15
N ILE A 266 26.94 6.80 -6.45
CA ILE A 266 25.68 7.37 -6.98
C ILE A 266 25.87 8.85 -7.30
N LEU A 267 26.45 9.65 -6.38
CA LEU A 267 26.69 11.08 -6.58
C LEU A 267 27.63 11.34 -7.75
N LYS A 268 28.74 10.59 -7.85
CA LYS A 268 29.67 10.69 -8.98
C LYS A 268 29.00 10.35 -10.31
N ALA A 269 28.18 9.28 -10.35
CA ALA A 269 27.46 8.92 -11.57
C ALA A 269 26.40 9.99 -11.97
N LEU A 270 25.83 10.71 -11.00
CA LEU A 270 24.87 11.80 -11.24
C LEU A 270 25.48 13.00 -11.96
N GLU A 271 26.77 13.26 -11.83
CA GLU A 271 27.43 14.40 -12.48
C GLU A 271 27.26 14.39 -14.01
N ALA A 272 27.20 13.20 -14.61
CA ALA A 272 27.00 13.00 -16.05
C ALA A 272 25.51 13.04 -16.49
N GLU A 273 24.57 13.15 -15.55
CA GLU A 273 23.14 13.09 -15.84
C GLU A 273 22.52 14.50 -15.99
N PRO A 274 21.39 14.63 -16.70
CA PRO A 274 20.68 15.90 -16.85
C PRO A 274 20.37 16.53 -15.48
N ILE A 275 20.51 17.86 -15.39
CA ILE A 275 20.40 18.64 -14.15
C ILE A 275 19.11 18.38 -13.39
N LYS A 276 17.99 18.19 -14.08
CA LYS A 276 16.70 17.83 -13.49
C LYS A 276 16.80 16.60 -12.57
N TRP A 277 17.50 15.57 -13.01
CA TRP A 277 17.62 14.32 -12.25
C TRP A 277 18.69 14.42 -11.17
N ARG A 278 19.73 15.20 -11.42
CA ARG A 278 20.74 15.55 -10.41
C ARG A 278 20.04 16.22 -9.23
N ALA A 279 19.31 17.30 -9.46
CA ALA A 279 18.55 18.02 -8.44
C ALA A 279 17.53 17.13 -7.73
N ALA A 280 16.79 16.28 -8.46
CA ALA A 280 15.79 15.39 -7.88
C ALA A 280 16.41 14.35 -6.91
N VAL A 281 17.52 13.72 -7.27
CA VAL A 281 18.20 12.72 -6.43
C VAL A 281 18.88 13.37 -5.24
N HIS A 282 19.57 14.51 -5.44
CA HIS A 282 20.13 15.28 -4.32
C HIS A 282 19.06 15.64 -3.31
N LEU A 283 17.91 16.12 -3.77
CA LEU A 283 16.81 16.49 -2.87
C LEU A 283 16.24 15.28 -2.13
N LEU A 284 16.13 14.11 -2.78
CA LEU A 284 15.73 12.86 -2.11
C LEU A 284 16.70 12.47 -1.00
N LEU A 285 18.02 12.54 -1.26
CA LEU A 285 19.05 12.20 -0.29
C LEU A 285 19.05 13.15 0.92
N VAL A 286 18.97 14.45 0.68
CA VAL A 286 19.12 15.45 1.72
C VAL A 286 17.84 15.63 2.53
N SER A 287 16.66 15.66 1.88
CA SER A 287 15.39 15.92 2.55
C SER A 287 14.70 14.66 3.10
N GLY A 288 15.02 13.50 2.54
CA GLY A 288 14.31 12.24 2.84
C GLY A 288 12.82 12.29 2.51
N CYS A 289 12.38 13.20 1.61
CA CYS A 289 10.98 13.29 1.23
C CYS A 289 10.49 12.04 0.47
N ARG A 290 9.19 11.80 0.52
CA ARG A 290 8.57 10.73 -0.26
C ARG A 290 8.53 11.13 -1.74
N ARG A 291 8.51 10.13 -2.64
CA ARG A 291 8.42 10.37 -4.10
C ARG A 291 7.33 11.39 -4.48
N GLY A 292 6.13 11.21 -3.93
CA GLY A 292 5.02 12.11 -4.23
C GLY A 292 5.18 13.50 -3.66
N GLU A 293 5.85 13.65 -2.51
CA GLU A 293 6.20 14.94 -1.89
C GLU A 293 7.24 15.69 -2.73
N LEU A 294 8.30 14.99 -3.19
CA LEU A 294 9.28 15.57 -4.12
C LEU A 294 8.62 16.15 -5.37
N LEU A 295 7.74 15.35 -6.00
CA LEU A 295 7.09 15.76 -7.24
C LEU A 295 5.97 16.79 -7.03
N GLY A 296 5.45 16.89 -5.80
CA GLY A 296 4.47 17.89 -5.37
C GLY A 296 5.09 19.21 -4.91
N LEU A 297 6.42 19.28 -4.78
CA LEU A 297 7.11 20.51 -4.37
C LEU A 297 6.91 21.60 -5.41
N LYS A 298 6.58 22.81 -4.94
CA LYS A 298 6.32 23.99 -5.77
C LYS A 298 7.42 25.03 -5.57
N TRP A 299 7.69 25.86 -6.57
CA TRP A 299 8.72 26.90 -6.47
C TRP A 299 8.41 27.98 -5.42
N ASP A 300 7.13 28.29 -5.18
CA ASP A 300 6.70 29.22 -4.13
C ASP A 300 6.89 28.67 -2.71
N HIS A 301 7.15 27.37 -2.57
CA HIS A 301 7.51 26.70 -1.33
C HIS A 301 9.02 26.56 -1.11
N VAL A 302 9.85 27.16 -1.96
CA VAL A 302 11.29 27.26 -1.81
C VAL A 302 11.64 28.66 -1.29
N ASN A 303 12.06 28.75 -0.04
CA ASN A 303 12.56 29.99 0.54
C ASN A 303 14.09 30.09 0.32
N TRP A 304 14.47 30.96 -0.57
CA TRP A 304 15.85 31.13 -0.99
C TRP A 304 16.71 31.81 0.08
N GLU A 305 16.14 32.74 0.87
CA GLU A 305 16.85 33.47 1.92
C GLU A 305 17.22 32.57 3.09
N SER A 306 16.28 31.75 3.55
CA SER A 306 16.50 30.81 4.68
C SER A 306 17.08 29.47 4.26
N GLY A 307 17.16 29.17 2.96
CA GLY A 307 17.57 27.87 2.42
C GLY A 307 16.62 26.73 2.81
N GLN A 308 15.31 26.98 2.78
CA GLN A 308 14.30 26.04 3.26
C GLN A 308 13.30 25.66 2.18
N ILE A 309 12.79 24.44 2.26
CA ILE A 309 11.64 23.98 1.46
C ILE A 309 10.48 23.63 2.38
N HIS A 310 9.26 23.97 1.94
CA HIS A 310 8.03 23.61 2.63
C HIS A 310 7.31 22.48 1.89
N ILE A 311 7.03 21.36 2.59
CA ILE A 311 6.37 20.17 2.04
C ILE A 311 4.97 20.10 2.59
N ASP A 312 3.97 20.35 1.75
CA ASP A 312 2.53 20.33 2.11
C ASP A 312 1.66 19.60 1.07
N CYS A 313 2.25 19.23 -0.05
CA CYS A 313 1.55 18.61 -1.17
C CYS A 313 2.20 17.28 -1.59
N THR A 314 1.43 16.42 -2.22
CA THR A 314 1.94 15.17 -2.81
C THR A 314 1.28 14.91 -4.16
N LEU A 315 2.06 14.62 -5.20
CA LEU A 315 1.51 14.14 -6.47
C LEU A 315 1.29 12.64 -6.42
N LEU A 316 0.07 12.25 -6.78
CA LEU A 316 -0.41 10.88 -6.83
C LEU A 316 -0.86 10.54 -8.26
N TYR A 317 -0.89 9.24 -8.58
CA TYR A 317 -1.42 8.75 -9.85
C TYR A 317 -2.48 7.68 -9.59
N ALA A 318 -3.61 7.81 -10.28
CA ALA A 318 -4.63 6.76 -10.35
C ALA A 318 -5.05 6.60 -11.81
N GLY A 319 -5.33 5.36 -12.22
CA GLY A 319 -5.64 5.06 -13.62
C GLY A 319 -6.89 5.76 -14.16
N ASP A 320 -7.84 6.05 -13.30
CA ASP A 320 -9.12 6.73 -13.59
C ASP A 320 -9.06 8.26 -13.49
N ARG A 321 -8.04 8.83 -12.84
CA ARG A 321 -7.88 10.28 -12.60
C ARG A 321 -6.61 10.87 -13.17
N GLY A 322 -5.69 10.05 -13.67
CA GLY A 322 -4.37 10.51 -14.07
C GLY A 322 -3.52 10.97 -12.87
N VAL A 323 -2.71 12.02 -13.08
CA VAL A 323 -1.90 12.64 -12.02
C VAL A 323 -2.71 13.73 -11.33
N TYR A 324 -2.79 13.67 -10.01
CA TYR A 324 -3.54 14.63 -9.20
C TYR A 324 -2.82 14.96 -7.89
N GLU A 325 -3.12 16.13 -7.34
CA GLU A 325 -2.65 16.53 -6.02
C GLU A 325 -3.42 15.80 -4.92
N GLY A 326 -2.69 15.34 -3.93
CA GLY A 326 -3.23 14.79 -2.70
C GLY A 326 -2.71 15.55 -1.48
N THR A 327 -3.55 15.60 -0.45
CA THR A 327 -3.08 16.10 0.85
C THR A 327 -2.12 15.09 1.48
N PRO A 328 -1.12 15.54 2.24
CA PRO A 328 -0.28 14.66 3.05
C PRO A 328 -1.11 13.70 3.91
N LYS A 329 -0.52 12.57 4.28
CA LYS A 329 -1.25 11.50 4.98
C LYS A 329 -1.65 11.90 6.40
N THR A 330 -0.84 12.72 7.06
CA THR A 330 -1.03 13.22 8.43
C THR A 330 -0.65 14.70 8.50
N ARG A 331 -1.07 15.42 9.54
CA ARG A 331 -0.64 16.80 9.79
C ARG A 331 0.89 16.91 9.91
N ASP A 332 1.54 15.94 10.56
CA ASP A 332 2.99 15.92 10.75
C ASP A 332 3.77 15.73 9.43
N SER A 333 3.09 15.32 8.37
CA SER A 333 3.68 15.25 7.03
C SER A 333 3.90 16.63 6.40
N VAL A 334 3.18 17.67 6.87
CA VAL A 334 3.43 19.07 6.51
C VAL A 334 4.60 19.56 7.35
N ARG A 335 5.68 19.95 6.71
CA ARG A 335 6.93 20.32 7.38
C ARG A 335 7.83 21.20 6.54
N THR A 336 8.69 21.95 7.21
CA THR A 336 9.75 22.75 6.58
C THR A 336 11.10 22.09 6.84
N ILE A 337 11.91 21.99 5.80
CA ILE A 337 13.23 21.34 5.84
C ILE A 337 14.28 22.32 5.37
N LYS A 338 15.31 22.58 6.19
CA LYS A 338 16.51 23.32 5.78
C LYS A 338 17.40 22.43 4.91
N LEU A 339 17.85 22.98 3.80
CA LEU A 339 18.74 22.31 2.84
C LEU A 339 20.16 22.85 2.98
N PRO A 340 21.20 22.05 2.65
CA PRO A 340 22.55 22.54 2.48
C PRO A 340 22.67 23.59 1.36
N GLU A 341 23.62 24.49 1.47
CA GLU A 341 23.88 25.53 0.47
C GLU A 341 24.15 24.95 -0.92
N GLU A 342 24.93 23.89 -1.02
CA GLU A 342 25.19 23.17 -2.27
C GLU A 342 23.92 22.68 -2.97
N THR A 343 22.95 22.19 -2.18
CA THR A 343 21.67 21.74 -2.72
C THR A 343 20.83 22.93 -3.19
N MET A 344 20.89 24.05 -2.49
CA MET A 344 20.20 25.29 -2.90
C MET A 344 20.80 25.83 -4.19
N ALA A 345 22.14 25.86 -4.31
CA ALA A 345 22.84 26.28 -5.55
C ALA A 345 22.45 25.37 -6.75
N LEU A 346 22.38 24.04 -6.53
CA LEU A 346 21.94 23.10 -7.56
C LEU A 346 20.47 23.33 -7.96
N LEU A 347 19.61 23.69 -7.02
CA LEU A 347 18.21 24.02 -7.32
C LEU A 347 18.08 25.32 -8.11
N GLU A 348 18.93 26.30 -7.86
CA GLU A 348 18.95 27.56 -8.62
C GLU A 348 19.44 27.34 -10.06
N GLU A 349 20.53 26.57 -10.26
CA GLU A 349 20.97 26.13 -11.58
C GLU A 349 19.87 25.40 -12.35
N TYR A 350 19.16 24.50 -11.63
CA TYR A 350 18.05 23.75 -12.22
C TYR A 350 16.87 24.67 -12.60
N ARG A 351 16.56 25.68 -11.79
CA ARG A 351 15.50 26.66 -12.07
C ARG A 351 15.79 27.45 -13.33
N GLN A 352 17.06 27.92 -13.50
CA GLN A 352 17.49 28.60 -14.70
C GLN A 352 17.39 27.70 -15.94
N TRP A 353 17.79 26.45 -15.83
CA TRP A 353 17.62 25.48 -16.90
C TRP A 353 16.15 25.26 -17.25
N GLN A 354 15.27 25.16 -16.25
CA GLN A 354 13.83 24.95 -16.47
C GLN A 354 13.20 26.14 -17.18
N GLU A 355 13.60 27.37 -16.84
CA GLU A 355 13.14 28.58 -17.51
C GLU A 355 13.61 28.62 -18.97
N ALA A 356 14.86 28.24 -19.26
CA ALA A 356 15.34 28.10 -20.63
C ALA A 356 14.51 27.07 -21.44
N GLN A 357 14.19 25.91 -20.84
CA GLN A 357 13.32 24.93 -21.47
C GLN A 357 11.88 25.43 -21.70
N ARG A 358 11.38 26.25 -20.79
CA ARG A 358 10.07 26.91 -20.94
C ARG A 358 10.05 27.84 -22.14
N GLN A 359 11.10 28.64 -22.29
CA GLN A 359 11.24 29.56 -23.42
C GLN A 359 11.41 28.81 -24.74
N GLU A 360 12.22 27.75 -24.78
CA GLU A 360 12.43 26.91 -25.99
C GLU A 360 11.13 26.24 -26.47
N LEU A 361 10.32 25.73 -25.55
CA LEU A 361 9.05 25.04 -25.86
C LEU A 361 7.91 26.03 -26.18
N GLY A 362 7.97 27.28 -25.70
CA GLY A 362 6.98 28.31 -25.94
C GLY A 362 5.54 27.82 -25.67
N GLU A 363 4.66 27.92 -26.66
CA GLU A 363 3.26 27.51 -26.56
C GLU A 363 3.03 26.02 -26.26
N LYS A 364 4.04 25.16 -26.43
CA LYS A 364 3.96 23.74 -26.07
C LYS A 364 4.20 23.49 -24.57
N TRP A 365 4.63 24.53 -23.87
CA TRP A 365 4.84 24.45 -22.43
C TRP A 365 3.52 24.63 -21.68
N GLU A 366 3.22 23.68 -20.81
CA GLU A 366 2.09 23.73 -19.88
C GLU A 366 2.55 24.36 -18.57
N GLU A 367 2.02 25.53 -18.24
CA GLU A 367 2.37 26.24 -17.02
C GLU A 367 2.02 25.43 -15.76
N SER A 368 2.97 25.31 -14.87
CA SER A 368 2.78 24.62 -13.60
C SER A 368 3.72 25.15 -12.51
N PRO A 369 3.30 25.15 -11.24
CA PRO A 369 4.12 25.68 -10.14
C PRO A 369 5.20 24.70 -9.67
N TYR A 370 5.27 23.49 -10.22
CA TYR A 370 6.08 22.41 -9.67
C TYR A 370 7.57 22.59 -9.97
N VAL A 371 8.40 22.27 -8.95
CA VAL A 371 9.85 22.19 -9.10
C VAL A 371 10.24 21.11 -10.11
N PHE A 372 9.56 19.95 -10.09
CA PHE A 372 9.85 18.85 -11.02
C PHE A 372 8.64 18.58 -11.94
N PRO A 373 8.44 19.36 -12.99
CA PRO A 373 7.36 19.16 -13.95
C PRO A 373 7.66 18.00 -14.91
N GLY A 374 6.66 17.62 -15.71
CA GLY A 374 6.82 16.74 -16.86
C GLY A 374 7.69 17.36 -17.96
N GLU A 375 7.85 16.66 -19.08
CA GLU A 375 8.70 17.12 -20.20
C GLU A 375 8.16 18.40 -20.86
N ARG A 376 6.87 18.67 -20.75
CA ARG A 376 6.19 19.86 -21.30
C ARG A 376 5.67 20.82 -20.23
N GLY A 377 6.23 20.78 -19.04
CA GLY A 377 5.84 21.70 -17.97
C GLY A 377 4.75 21.17 -17.03
N GLY A 378 3.79 20.37 -17.48
CA GLY A 378 2.69 19.87 -16.69
C GLY A 378 3.10 18.90 -15.56
N ARG A 379 2.12 18.36 -14.83
CA ARG A 379 2.37 17.43 -13.71
C ARG A 379 3.15 16.20 -14.13
N MET A 380 4.28 15.94 -13.49
CA MET A 380 5.06 14.72 -13.75
C MET A 380 4.31 13.47 -13.23
N ASN A 381 4.19 12.44 -14.07
CA ASN A 381 3.72 11.15 -13.58
C ASN A 381 4.73 10.53 -12.61
N PRO A 382 4.32 10.15 -11.38
CA PRO A 382 5.24 9.61 -10.37
C PRO A 382 6.04 8.36 -10.81
N SER A 383 5.56 7.64 -11.83
CA SER A 383 6.28 6.49 -12.39
C SER A 383 7.54 6.90 -13.18
N GLN A 384 7.60 8.14 -13.71
CA GLN A 384 8.73 8.60 -14.53
C GLN A 384 10.04 8.62 -13.73
N LEU A 385 10.01 9.14 -12.49
CA LEU A 385 11.18 9.11 -11.60
C LEU A 385 11.66 7.68 -11.32
N GLY A 386 10.72 6.77 -10.99
CA GLY A 386 11.07 5.37 -10.76
C GLY A 386 11.67 4.69 -12.01
N ASN A 387 11.08 4.92 -13.16
CA ASN A 387 11.58 4.39 -14.44
C ASN A 387 12.95 4.97 -14.82
N TRP A 388 13.17 6.25 -14.51
CA TRP A 388 14.48 6.87 -14.72
C TRP A 388 15.53 6.25 -13.79
N LEU A 389 15.26 6.09 -12.48
CA LEU A 389 16.15 5.45 -11.53
C LEU A 389 16.55 4.04 -11.97
N VAL A 390 15.58 3.23 -12.46
CA VAL A 390 15.86 1.89 -13.00
C VAL A 390 16.79 1.95 -14.21
N ARG A 391 16.65 2.92 -15.10
CA ARG A 391 17.55 3.10 -16.24
C ARG A 391 18.93 3.61 -15.82
N PHE A 392 18.97 4.56 -14.89
CA PHE A 392 20.19 5.13 -14.34
C PHE A 392 21.05 4.07 -13.65
N GLN A 393 20.48 3.28 -12.74
CA GLN A 393 21.21 2.20 -12.07
C GLN A 393 21.79 1.17 -13.05
N LYS A 394 21.06 0.85 -14.13
CA LYS A 394 21.54 -0.08 -15.15
C LYS A 394 22.70 0.48 -15.99
N ARG A 395 22.66 1.78 -16.33
CA ARG A 395 23.73 2.43 -17.10
C ARG A 395 25.05 2.48 -16.33
N HIS A 396 24.97 2.67 -15.02
CA HIS A 396 26.16 2.91 -14.19
C HIS A 396 26.52 1.72 -13.28
N GLY A 397 25.83 0.57 -13.41
CA GLY A 397 26.12 -0.62 -12.58
C GLY A 397 25.87 -0.39 -11.08
N LEU A 398 24.90 0.46 -10.74
CA LEU A 398 24.60 0.84 -9.36
C LEU A 398 23.65 -0.18 -8.70
N PRO A 399 23.57 -0.21 -7.35
CA PRO A 399 22.64 -1.04 -6.62
C PRO A 399 21.19 -0.69 -6.96
N HIS A 400 20.22 -1.44 -6.42
CA HIS A 400 18.81 -1.20 -6.69
C HIS A 400 18.33 0.12 -6.11
N LEU A 401 18.11 1.13 -6.99
CA LEU A 401 17.68 2.47 -6.63
C LEU A 401 16.15 2.59 -6.61
N ASN A 402 15.61 3.09 -5.53
CA ASN A 402 14.23 3.54 -5.44
C ASN A 402 14.11 4.73 -4.47
N PRO A 403 13.07 5.58 -4.58
CA PRO A 403 12.94 6.78 -3.76
C PRO A 403 12.90 6.51 -2.25
N HIS A 404 12.43 5.34 -1.82
CA HIS A 404 12.43 4.98 -0.40
C HIS A 404 13.81 4.58 0.11
N ALA A 405 14.67 4.01 -0.74
CA ALA A 405 16.05 3.69 -0.37
C ALA A 405 16.83 4.96 -0.02
N PHE A 406 16.68 6.05 -0.77
CA PHE A 406 17.31 7.33 -0.45
C PHE A 406 16.86 7.88 0.92
N ARG A 407 15.55 7.77 1.20
CA ARG A 407 15.01 8.17 2.50
C ARG A 407 15.56 7.29 3.63
N HIS A 408 15.66 5.99 3.42
CA HIS A 408 16.27 5.07 4.40
C HIS A 408 17.75 5.39 4.61
N THR A 409 18.49 5.67 3.54
CA THR A 409 19.91 6.06 3.61
C THR A 409 20.09 7.33 4.44
N MET A 410 19.37 8.40 4.12
CA MET A 410 19.44 9.64 4.91
C MET A 410 19.16 9.38 6.39
N THR A 411 18.14 8.57 6.69
CA THR A 411 17.78 8.27 8.07
C THR A 411 18.87 7.46 8.77
N SER A 412 19.40 6.42 8.12
CA SER A 412 20.50 5.60 8.67
C SER A 412 21.74 6.44 8.90
N THR A 413 22.08 7.36 7.96
CA THR A 413 23.20 8.27 8.09
C THR A 413 23.04 9.20 9.30
N LEU A 414 21.87 9.80 9.48
CA LEU A 414 21.60 10.68 10.63
C LEU A 414 21.69 9.93 11.97
N PHE A 415 21.14 8.73 12.04
CA PHE A 415 21.29 7.88 13.22
C PHE A 415 22.76 7.53 13.50
N PHE A 416 23.51 7.18 12.46
CA PHE A 416 24.93 6.88 12.57
C PHE A 416 25.73 8.08 13.12
N HIS A 417 25.34 9.30 12.78
CA HIS A 417 25.95 10.54 13.31
C HIS A 417 25.35 11.01 14.64
N GLY A 418 24.56 10.19 15.32
CA GLY A 418 24.06 10.48 16.67
C GLY A 418 22.90 11.48 16.73
N VAL A 419 22.24 11.77 15.60
CA VAL A 419 21.04 12.62 15.62
C VAL A 419 19.89 11.85 16.27
N ASP A 420 19.20 12.51 17.20
CA ASP A 420 18.12 11.88 17.97
C ASP A 420 16.92 11.46 17.09
N SER A 421 16.24 10.41 17.55
CA SER A 421 15.12 9.79 16.81
C SER A 421 13.90 10.70 16.65
N VAL A 422 13.72 11.68 17.55
CA VAL A 422 12.60 12.62 17.49
C VAL A 422 12.84 13.64 16.38
N SER A 423 14.04 14.24 16.33
CA SER A 423 14.46 15.17 15.26
C SER A 423 14.40 14.50 13.88
N ILE A 424 14.88 13.26 13.76
CA ILE A 424 14.80 12.48 12.52
C ILE A 424 13.33 12.23 12.14
N SER A 425 12.49 11.79 13.09
CA SER A 425 11.07 11.54 12.86
C SER A 425 10.32 12.79 12.40
N HIS A 426 10.62 13.95 13.01
CA HIS A 426 10.06 15.24 12.61
C HIS A 426 10.49 15.63 11.18
N ARG A 427 11.78 15.52 10.85
CA ARG A 427 12.30 15.77 9.49
C ARG A 427 11.64 14.86 8.44
N LEU A 428 11.36 13.61 8.79
CA LEU A 428 10.69 12.64 7.92
C LEU A 428 9.17 12.86 7.82
N GLY A 429 8.56 13.57 8.75
CA GLY A 429 7.09 13.70 8.85
C GLY A 429 6.44 12.35 9.18
N HIS A 430 6.98 11.63 10.17
CA HIS A 430 6.35 10.44 10.75
C HIS A 430 5.46 10.86 11.91
N SER A 431 4.23 10.36 11.93
CA SER A 431 3.27 10.58 13.04
C SER A 431 3.64 9.85 14.32
N SER A 432 4.60 8.93 14.27
CA SER A 432 5.09 8.17 15.42
C SER A 432 6.59 7.91 15.29
N VAL A 433 7.33 8.24 16.34
CA VAL A 433 8.77 7.95 16.47
C VAL A 433 9.03 6.45 16.39
N SER A 434 8.09 5.61 16.88
CA SER A 434 8.21 4.15 16.80
C SER A 434 8.34 3.63 15.37
N THR A 435 7.75 4.32 14.39
CA THR A 435 7.94 3.99 12.97
C THR A 435 9.39 4.17 12.53
N THR A 436 10.05 5.23 13.02
CA THR A 436 11.46 5.49 12.73
C THR A 436 12.35 4.47 13.44
N THR A 437 12.16 4.27 14.74
CA THR A 437 13.00 3.33 15.53
C THR A 437 12.84 1.88 15.11
N SER A 438 11.63 1.40 14.81
CA SER A 438 11.41 0.00 14.39
C SER A 438 12.08 -0.36 13.05
N ILE A 439 12.19 0.60 12.13
CA ILE A 439 12.85 0.39 10.83
C ILE A 439 14.37 0.36 10.99
N TYR A 440 14.93 1.10 11.95
CA TYR A 440 16.38 1.30 12.09
C TYR A 440 17.00 0.63 13.32
N CYS A 441 16.25 -0.25 13.99
CA CYS A 441 16.72 -0.99 15.15
C CYS A 441 18.02 -1.78 14.89
N HIS A 442 18.20 -2.32 13.67
CA HIS A 442 19.44 -3.02 13.28
C HIS A 442 20.63 -2.06 13.08
N VAL A 443 20.41 -0.80 12.65
CA VAL A 443 21.48 0.22 12.61
C VAL A 443 21.91 0.58 14.03
N MET A 444 20.96 0.56 14.99
CA MET A 444 21.27 0.75 16.41
C MET A 444 22.07 -0.41 17.02
N GLN A 445 21.87 -1.65 16.53
CA GLN A 445 22.70 -2.81 16.96
C GLN A 445 24.15 -2.68 16.51
N GLN A 446 24.43 -2.08 15.36
CA GLN A 446 25.82 -1.76 14.94
C GLN A 446 26.42 -0.61 15.74
N ALA A 447 25.61 0.18 16.43
CA ALA A 447 26.08 1.22 17.34
C ALA A 447 26.45 0.68 18.75
N GLU A 448 26.26 -0.61 19.02
CA GLU A 448 26.57 -1.21 20.33
C GLU A 448 28.09 -1.20 20.61
N SER A 449 28.92 -1.38 19.59
CA SER A 449 30.37 -1.17 19.72
C SER A 449 30.71 0.28 20.14
N ARG A 450 30.00 1.28 19.56
CA ARG A 450 30.18 2.69 19.90
C ARG A 450 29.71 3.03 21.32
N ILE A 451 28.62 2.39 21.80
CA ILE A 451 28.17 2.54 23.18
C ILE A 451 29.24 2.01 24.12
N SER A 452 29.82 0.86 23.79
CA SER A 452 30.93 0.28 24.54
C SER A 452 32.17 1.18 24.52
N ASP A 453 32.53 1.74 23.36
CA ASP A 453 33.66 2.66 23.20
C ASP A 453 33.43 3.96 24.00
N CYS A 454 32.24 4.54 23.88
CA CYS A 454 31.87 5.75 24.63
C CYS A 454 31.90 5.51 26.15
N MET A 455 31.42 4.35 26.62
CA MET A 455 31.50 3.99 28.03
C MET A 455 32.94 3.76 28.44
N ALA A 456 33.79 3.20 27.58
CA ALA A 456 35.24 3.07 27.88
C ALA A 456 35.90 4.45 27.99
N ASP A 457 35.60 5.39 27.11
CA ASP A 457 36.12 6.77 27.18
C ASP A 457 35.67 7.49 28.47
N VAL A 458 34.38 7.40 28.84
CA VAL A 458 33.87 7.96 30.06
C VAL A 458 34.58 7.36 31.29
N LEU A 459 34.79 6.05 31.33
CA LEU A 459 35.45 5.37 32.42
C LEU A 459 36.95 5.74 32.51
N LEU A 460 37.61 5.93 31.35
CA LEU A 460 39.01 6.35 31.30
C LEU A 460 39.15 7.81 31.77
N THR A 461 38.32 8.70 31.29
CA THR A 461 38.34 10.15 31.68
C THR A 461 38.03 10.31 33.17
N THR A 462 37.10 9.50 33.73
CA THR A 462 36.80 9.52 35.16
C THR A 462 37.96 8.96 36.02
N ARG A 463 38.75 8.02 35.48
CA ARG A 463 39.94 7.50 36.14
C ARG A 463 41.09 8.52 36.15
N GLU A 464 41.29 9.22 35.04
CA GLU A 464 42.33 10.27 34.94
C GLU A 464 42.04 11.42 35.88
N SER A 465 40.82 11.93 35.97
CA SER A 465 40.42 12.98 36.91
C SER A 465 40.50 12.54 38.34
N ALA A 466 40.22 11.29 38.69
CA ALA A 466 40.39 10.76 40.05
C ALA A 466 41.85 10.54 40.45
N GLN A 467 42.74 10.38 39.47
CA GLN A 467 44.19 10.30 39.72
C GLN A 467 44.85 11.67 39.87
N GLU A 468 44.36 12.69 39.20
CA GLU A 468 44.81 14.09 39.40
C GLU A 468 44.37 14.64 40.74
N ASP A 469 43.14 14.38 41.21
CA ASP A 469 42.68 14.78 42.54
C ASP A 469 43.41 14.02 43.69
N ALA A 470 43.92 12.82 43.45
CA ALA A 470 44.69 12.04 44.42
C ALA A 470 46.19 12.46 44.51
N GLY A 471 46.67 13.25 43.54
CA GLY A 471 48.06 13.70 43.45
C GLY A 471 48.37 14.98 44.26
N GLU A 472 47.38 15.74 44.65
CA GLU A 472 47.53 16.92 45.53
C GLU A 472 47.26 16.57 47.00
N ALA A 473 48.20 15.84 47.65
CA ALA A 473 48.21 15.74 49.11
C ALA A 473 48.70 17.06 49.70
N PRO A 474 48.05 17.63 50.71
CA PRO A 474 48.48 18.89 51.35
C PRO A 474 49.83 18.72 52.00
N LYS A 475 50.81 19.58 51.65
CA LYS A 475 52.09 19.67 52.35
C LYS A 475 51.84 20.14 53.79
N GLU A 476 52.24 19.29 54.76
CA GLU A 476 52.28 19.65 56.14
C GLU A 476 53.14 20.91 56.35
N PRO A 477 52.71 21.83 57.26
CA PRO A 477 53.51 23.01 57.56
C PRO A 477 54.75 22.60 58.39
N GLU A 478 55.93 22.94 57.86
CA GLU A 478 57.19 22.84 58.60
C GLU A 478 57.12 23.71 59.87
N GLU A 479 57.18 23.09 61.03
CA GLU A 479 57.53 23.76 62.29
C GLU A 479 58.99 24.21 62.25
N LYS A 480 59.22 25.50 62.43
CA LYS A 480 60.54 26.05 62.67
C LYS A 480 60.84 26.11 64.21
N PRO A 481 62.10 25.91 64.63
CA PRO A 481 62.51 25.78 66.04
C PRO A 481 62.48 27.08 66.87
#